data_dd8ea29db1e7c6a369f9fe9d5d91341d
#
_entry.id   dd8ea29db1e7c6a369f9fe9d5d91341d
#
_cell.length_a   1.000
_cell.length_b   1.000
_cell.length_c   1.000
_cell.angle_alpha   90.00
_cell.angle_beta   90.00
_cell.angle_gamma   90.00
#
_symmetry.space_group_name_H-M   'P 1'
#
loop_
_entity.id
_entity.type
_entity.pdbx_description
1 polymer ?
#
loop_
_entity_poly.entity_id
_entity_poly.type
_entity_poly.pdbx_seq_one_letter_code
_entity_poly.pdbx_strand_id
1 'polypeptide(L)'
;TVAEELAYMKKEFYNLPVVLYDGAANYLFFRTPEITDLDKQLEGHGIMIRNCSNYVNLGRDYWRVAVKAHEENKKLIKALRMILKGEE
;
A
#
# COMPACT_ATOMS: atom_id res chain seq x y z
N THR A 1 3.33 -2.30 18.58
CA THR A 1 4.67 -1.94 18.10
C THR A 1 4.72 -1.91 16.57
N VAL A 2 5.79 -1.33 16.03
CA VAL A 2 5.99 -1.30 14.57
C VAL A 2 6.02 -2.71 14.01
N ALA A 3 6.66 -3.65 14.70
CA ALA A 3 6.75 -5.03 14.23
C ALA A 3 5.36 -5.68 14.15
N GLU A 4 4.51 -5.44 15.13
CA GLU A 4 3.15 -5.98 15.13
C GLU A 4 2.32 -5.38 13.99
N GLU A 5 2.43 -4.07 13.79
CA GLU A 5 1.70 -3.40 12.71
C GLU A 5 2.19 -3.85 11.34
N LEU A 6 3.50 -4.04 11.20
CA LEU A 6 4.07 -4.53 9.94
C LEU A 6 3.52 -5.94 9.62
N ALA A 7 3.47 -6.81 10.62
CA ALA A 7 2.93 -8.16 10.44
C ALA A 7 1.44 -8.12 10.06
N TYR A 8 0.67 -7.25 10.71
CA TYR A 8 -0.74 -7.05 10.39
C TYR A 8 -0.91 -6.60 8.95
N MET A 9 -0.16 -5.59 8.53
CA MET A 9 -0.27 -5.06 7.18
C MET A 9 0.15 -6.07 6.12
N LYS A 10 1.22 -6.83 6.37
CA LYS A 10 1.64 -7.87 5.44
C LYS A 10 0.56 -8.94 5.25
N LYS A 11 -0.08 -9.35 6.35
CA LYS A 11 -1.17 -10.33 6.30
C LYS A 11 -2.33 -9.82 5.46
N GLU A 12 -2.70 -8.56 5.65
CA GLU A 12 -3.79 -7.96 4.89
C GLU A 12 -3.41 -7.78 3.42
N PHE A 13 -2.18 -7.40 3.14
CA PHE A 13 -1.70 -7.22 1.78
C PHE A 13 -1.68 -8.53 0.99
N TYR A 14 -1.47 -9.68 1.66
CA TYR A 14 -1.54 -10.97 0.98
C TYR A 14 -2.93 -11.27 0.44
N ASN A 15 -3.96 -10.64 0.98
CA ASN A 15 -5.34 -10.79 0.53
C ASN A 15 -5.74 -9.77 -0.54
N LEU A 16 -4.80 -8.92 -0.96
CA LEU A 16 -5.03 -7.92 -1.99
C LEU A 16 -4.37 -8.36 -3.31
N PRO A 17 -4.91 -7.92 -4.47
CA PRO A 17 -4.31 -8.24 -5.77
C PRO A 17 -3.08 -7.38 -6.04
N VAL A 18 -2.09 -7.47 -5.17
CA VAL A 18 -0.84 -6.73 -5.29
C VAL A 18 0.34 -7.69 -5.17
N VAL A 19 1.50 -7.25 -5.71
CA VAL A 19 2.74 -7.98 -5.52
C VAL A 19 3.51 -7.29 -4.40
N LEU A 20 3.70 -8.01 -3.29
CA LEU A 20 4.39 -7.46 -2.13
C LEU A 20 5.85 -7.86 -2.17
N TYR A 21 6.74 -6.90 -1.96
CA TYR A 21 8.17 -7.11 -1.92
C TYR A 21 8.68 -6.89 -0.50
N ASP A 22 9.80 -7.52 -0.17
CA ASP A 22 10.45 -7.28 1.11
C ASP A 22 10.96 -5.84 1.16
N GLY A 23 10.68 -5.16 2.24
CA GLY A 23 11.07 -3.77 2.43
C GLY A 23 11.78 -3.57 3.75
N ALA A 24 11.89 -2.32 4.18
CA ALA A 24 12.45 -1.99 5.46
C ALA A 24 11.45 -2.31 6.58
N ALA A 25 11.91 -2.22 7.83
CA ALA A 25 11.09 -2.57 9.00
C ALA A 25 9.92 -1.60 9.22
N ASN A 26 9.94 -0.43 8.59
CA ASN A 26 8.95 0.61 8.83
C ASN A 26 8.14 1.01 7.60
N TYR A 27 8.28 0.27 6.49
CA TYR A 27 7.42 0.52 5.33
C TYR A 27 7.26 -0.75 4.49
N LEU A 28 6.23 -0.73 3.62
CA LEU A 28 5.96 -1.80 2.67
C LEU A 28 6.18 -1.28 1.26
N PHE A 29 6.77 -2.12 0.42
CA PHE A 29 7.00 -1.85 -0.98
C PHE A 29 6.17 -2.84 -1.78
N PHE A 30 5.31 -2.33 -2.67
CA PHE A 30 4.41 -3.21 -3.40
C PHE A 30 4.12 -2.68 -4.80
N ARG A 31 3.59 -3.56 -5.63
CA ARG A 31 3.22 -3.24 -6.99
C ARG A 31 1.74 -3.55 -7.22
N THR A 32 1.04 -2.64 -7.91
CA THR A 32 -0.34 -2.87 -8.34
C THR A 32 -0.34 -2.98 -9.86
N PRO A 33 -0.21 -4.19 -10.44
CA PRO A 33 -0.14 -4.35 -11.89
C PRO A 33 -1.31 -3.66 -12.58
N GLU A 34 -1.01 -2.88 -13.63
CA GLU A 34 -2.00 -2.18 -14.45
C GLU A 34 -2.63 -0.95 -13.78
N ILE A 35 -2.32 -0.65 -12.53
CA ILE A 35 -2.85 0.53 -11.84
C ILE A 35 -1.71 1.51 -11.60
N THR A 36 -1.77 2.67 -12.24
CA THR A 36 -0.71 3.68 -12.17
C THR A 36 -1.13 4.96 -11.47
N ASP A 37 -2.37 5.04 -10.98
CA ASP A 37 -2.91 6.22 -10.31
C ASP A 37 -3.42 5.90 -8.90
N LEU A 38 -2.87 4.87 -8.26
CA LEU A 38 -3.31 4.47 -6.94
C LEU A 38 -3.17 5.60 -5.92
N ASP A 39 -2.11 6.39 -6.02
CA ASP A 39 -1.90 7.54 -5.16
C ASP A 39 -3.05 8.55 -5.25
N LYS A 40 -3.51 8.81 -6.46
CA LYS A 40 -4.62 9.74 -6.69
C LYS A 40 -5.93 9.17 -6.14
N GLN A 41 -6.15 7.88 -6.33
CA GLN A 41 -7.36 7.23 -5.81
C GLN A 41 -7.36 7.24 -4.28
N LEU A 42 -6.21 7.00 -3.66
CA LEU A 42 -6.10 7.05 -2.20
C LEU A 42 -6.25 8.46 -1.64
N GLU A 43 -5.82 9.48 -2.39
CA GLU A 43 -6.04 10.87 -1.98
C GLU A 43 -7.52 11.15 -1.79
N GLY A 44 -8.38 10.59 -2.62
CA GLY A 44 -9.83 10.72 -2.45
C GLY A 44 -10.34 10.14 -1.15
N HIS A 45 -9.56 9.27 -0.52
CA HIS A 45 -9.87 8.69 0.80
C HIS A 45 -9.08 9.36 1.93
N GLY A 46 -8.35 10.43 1.62
CA GLY A 46 -7.55 11.14 2.62
C GLY A 46 -6.26 10.43 2.99
N ILE A 47 -5.76 9.57 2.12
CA ILE A 47 -4.57 8.76 2.36
C ILE A 47 -3.50 9.11 1.33
N MET A 48 -2.27 9.29 1.80
CA MET A 48 -1.14 9.61 0.91
C MET A 48 -0.12 8.47 0.92
N ILE A 49 0.29 8.05 -0.26
CA ILE A 49 1.37 7.07 -0.43
C ILE A 49 2.37 7.64 -1.43
N ARG A 50 3.54 7.01 -1.51
CA ARG A 50 4.58 7.46 -2.43
C ARG A 50 4.67 6.54 -3.64
N ASN A 51 4.73 7.16 -4.81
CA ASN A 51 5.01 6.45 -6.05
C ASN A 51 6.52 6.28 -6.19
N CYS A 52 6.96 5.12 -6.67
CA CYS A 52 8.38 4.80 -6.80
C CYS A 52 8.88 4.91 -8.24
N SER A 53 8.15 5.59 -9.12
CA SER A 53 8.51 5.71 -10.52
C SER A 53 9.83 6.44 -10.78
N ASN A 54 10.30 7.24 -9.81
CA ASN A 54 11.58 7.92 -9.91
C ASN A 54 12.77 7.04 -9.53
N TYR A 55 12.54 5.80 -9.10
CA TYR A 55 13.62 4.85 -8.87
C TYR A 55 14.00 4.18 -10.20
N VAL A 56 15.27 3.82 -10.32
CA VAL A 56 15.77 3.21 -11.55
C VAL A 56 15.05 1.89 -11.81
N ASN A 57 14.56 1.73 -13.04
CA ASN A 57 13.90 0.51 -13.54
C ASN A 57 12.54 0.21 -12.88
N LEU A 58 11.95 1.16 -12.18
CA LEU A 58 10.62 0.98 -11.61
C LEU A 58 9.58 1.78 -12.41
N GLY A 59 8.44 1.17 -12.65
CA GLY A 59 7.33 1.81 -13.34
C GLY A 59 6.43 2.61 -12.40
N ARG A 60 5.35 3.12 -12.95
CA ARG A 60 4.39 3.93 -12.18
C ARG A 60 3.45 3.10 -11.31
N ASP A 61 3.50 1.79 -11.41
CA ASP A 61 2.66 0.89 -10.63
C ASP A 61 3.37 0.36 -9.37
N TYR A 62 4.53 0.94 -9.02
CA TYR A 62 5.27 0.59 -7.81
C TYR A 62 5.02 1.64 -6.73
N TRP A 63 4.76 1.20 -5.51
CA TRP A 63 4.34 2.06 -4.41
C TRP A 63 5.06 1.72 -3.12
N ARG A 64 5.18 2.73 -2.27
CA ARG A 64 5.75 2.57 -0.93
C ARG A 64 4.82 3.24 0.07
N VAL A 65 4.50 2.52 1.15
CA VAL A 65 3.63 3.04 2.20
C VAL A 65 4.30 2.81 3.55
N ALA A 66 4.30 3.85 4.39
CA ALA A 66 4.87 3.77 5.72
C ALA A 66 3.92 3.04 6.68
N VAL A 67 4.51 2.29 7.61
CA VAL A 67 3.74 1.69 8.71
C VAL A 67 3.51 2.79 9.74
N LYS A 68 2.24 3.03 10.07
CA LYS A 68 1.83 4.10 10.98
C LYS A 68 1.07 3.50 12.17
N ALA A 69 0.28 4.32 12.86
CA ALA A 69 -0.57 3.85 13.92
C ALA A 69 -1.63 2.88 13.38
N HIS A 70 -2.10 1.97 14.24
CA HIS A 70 -3.04 0.93 13.83
C HIS A 70 -4.28 1.47 13.12
N GLU A 71 -4.87 2.55 13.63
CA GLU A 71 -6.07 3.12 13.04
C GLU A 71 -5.81 3.64 11.62
N GLU A 72 -4.66 4.24 11.39
CA GLU A 72 -4.29 4.72 10.05
C GLU A 72 -4.02 3.55 9.11
N ASN A 73 -3.38 2.49 9.61
CA ASN A 73 -3.10 1.30 8.82
C ASN A 73 -4.40 0.59 8.42
N LYS A 74 -5.36 0.51 9.34
CA LYS A 74 -6.68 -0.06 9.05
C LYS A 74 -7.40 0.75 7.96
N LYS A 75 -7.31 2.06 8.04
CA LYS A 75 -7.94 2.94 7.07
C LYS A 75 -7.35 2.72 5.67
N LEU A 76 -6.02 2.58 5.59
CA LEU A 76 -5.35 2.28 4.34
C LEU A 76 -5.82 0.94 3.76
N ILE A 77 -5.86 -0.11 4.57
CA ILE A 77 -6.28 -1.43 4.11
C ILE A 77 -7.72 -1.39 3.61
N LYS A 78 -8.61 -0.71 4.33
CA LYS A 78 -10.00 -0.58 3.90
C LYS A 78 -10.10 0.12 2.55
N ALA A 79 -9.37 1.21 2.36
CA ALA A 79 -9.37 1.94 1.10
C ALA A 79 -8.82 1.09 -0.04
N LEU A 80 -7.75 0.34 0.21
CA LEU A 80 -7.18 -0.55 -0.80
C LEU A 80 -8.16 -1.66 -1.21
N ARG A 81 -8.91 -2.20 -0.26
CA ARG A 81 -9.94 -3.20 -0.58
C ARG A 81 -11.02 -2.62 -1.48
N MET A 82 -11.44 -1.39 -1.19
CA MET A 82 -12.45 -0.71 -2.00
C MET A 82 -11.94 -0.46 -3.41
N ILE A 83 -10.72 0.00 -3.54
CA ILE A 83 -10.14 0.36 -4.84
C ILE A 83 -9.76 -0.88 -5.64
N LEU A 84 -9.08 -1.82 -5.03
CA LEU A 84 -8.47 -2.96 -5.73
C LEU A 84 -9.40 -4.15 -5.88
N LYS A 85 -10.31 -4.34 -4.93
CA LYS A 85 -11.23 -5.49 -4.94
C LYS A 85 -12.68 -5.11 -5.17
N GLY A 86 -12.99 -3.83 -5.19
CA GLY A 86 -14.36 -3.36 -5.35
C GLY A 86 -15.24 -3.63 -4.13
N GLU A 87 -14.67 -3.88 -2.97
CA GLU A 87 -15.41 -4.09 -1.73
C GLU A 87 -15.87 -2.76 -1.15
N GLU A 88 -17.00 -2.78 -0.46
CA GLU A 88 -17.54 -1.61 0.22
C GLU A 88 -17.25 -1.61 1.70
#